data_4a23ef74430094a89d8bb65c9ede6c82
#
_entry.id   4a23ef74430094a89d8bb65c9ede6c82
#
_cell.length_a   1.000
_cell.length_b   1.000
_cell.length_c   1.000
_cell.angle_alpha   90.00
_cell.angle_beta   90.00
_cell.angle_gamma   90.00
#
_symmetry.space_group_name_H-M   'P 1'
#
loop_
_entity.id
_entity.type
_entity.pdbx_description
1 polymer ?
#
loop_
_entity_poly.entity_id
_entity_poly.type
_entity_poly.pdbx_seq_one_letter_code
_entity_poly.pdbx_strand_id
1 'polypeptide(L)'
;MLFQIYGETAMYQLLGFVLVFTGLVLANEFARCTKTGGIICFLVLPVALTVYFIAIAIGARAGAEWALNNQTYTNMNSWFHYAKLYAATAGCIGFMMLKYKWSIGKTEWFKVFPFAIVAINILIAVASDFESAIHGAAALKEFGDRWWLSSENVWLYGGWWNWVNGIAGIVNIFCMTAWWGIYSSKDQKDMLWPDMTWCYILAYDLWNFEYTYNCLPTHSWYCGLALLLAPTFANHFWNKGGWIQNRANTLALWCMFAQVFPLFQDNSVFSTITSVYADGFMNPAVRPTAANPTAQGVVSIVALVVNVVILATIIKRAKAQKKNPYKQEIFTDQRDFREAMERV
;
A
#
# COMPACT_ATOMS: atom_id res chain seq x y z
N MET A 1 6.77 6.65 -21.10
CA MET A 1 5.74 5.82 -20.41
C MET A 1 6.28 5.45 -19.04
N LEU A 2 5.40 5.24 -18.06
CA LEU A 2 5.80 4.76 -16.72
C LEU A 2 5.97 3.23 -16.69
N PHE A 3 5.22 2.52 -17.50
CA PHE A 3 5.20 1.05 -17.56
C PHE A 3 5.42 0.55 -18.97
N GLN A 4 5.94 -0.66 -19.06
CA GLN A 4 6.20 -1.33 -20.33
C GLN A 4 4.97 -2.14 -20.76
N ILE A 5 4.01 -1.43 -21.38
CA ILE A 5 2.76 -2.03 -21.91
C ILE A 5 2.85 -2.02 -23.43
N TYR A 6 3.42 -3.09 -24.00
CA TYR A 6 3.60 -3.24 -25.45
C TYR A 6 3.71 -4.70 -25.86
N GLY A 7 3.70 -4.95 -27.16
CA GLY A 7 3.80 -6.31 -27.72
C GLY A 7 2.52 -7.12 -27.58
N GLU A 8 2.63 -8.41 -27.76
CA GLU A 8 1.49 -9.34 -27.81
C GLU A 8 0.73 -9.47 -26.48
N THR A 9 1.39 -9.18 -25.36
CA THR A 9 0.79 -9.26 -24.02
C THR A 9 0.11 -7.97 -23.55
N ALA A 10 0.20 -6.87 -24.30
CA ALA A 10 -0.33 -5.57 -23.89
C ALA A 10 -1.82 -5.59 -23.51
N MET A 11 -2.64 -6.28 -24.29
CA MET A 11 -4.08 -6.42 -24.00
C MET A 11 -4.34 -7.24 -22.73
N TYR A 12 -3.55 -8.26 -22.46
CA TYR A 12 -3.65 -9.05 -21.23
C TYR A 12 -3.24 -8.23 -20.00
N GLN A 13 -2.20 -7.40 -20.12
CA GLN A 13 -1.75 -6.48 -19.06
C GLN A 13 -2.85 -5.47 -18.68
N LEU A 14 -3.52 -4.87 -19.68
CA LEU A 14 -4.67 -3.97 -19.47
C LEU A 14 -5.87 -4.71 -18.88
N LEU A 15 -6.19 -5.90 -19.41
CA LEU A 15 -7.25 -6.74 -18.86
C LEU A 15 -6.97 -7.12 -17.40
N GLY A 16 -5.74 -7.53 -17.09
CA GLY A 16 -5.30 -7.83 -15.73
C GLY A 16 -5.52 -6.66 -14.77
N PHE A 17 -5.19 -5.44 -15.22
CA PHE A 17 -5.45 -4.23 -14.43
C PHE A 17 -6.95 -4.06 -14.13
N VAL A 18 -7.80 -4.15 -15.14
CA VAL A 18 -9.26 -4.00 -14.97
C VAL A 18 -9.82 -5.08 -14.04
N LEU A 19 -9.38 -6.34 -14.19
CA LEU A 19 -9.81 -7.45 -13.35
C LEU A 19 -9.39 -7.25 -11.88
N VAL A 20 -8.13 -6.86 -11.64
CA VAL A 20 -7.62 -6.61 -10.27
C VAL A 20 -8.32 -5.41 -9.65
N PHE A 21 -8.44 -4.30 -10.37
CA PHE A 21 -9.14 -3.11 -9.89
C PHE A 21 -10.59 -3.44 -9.51
N THR A 22 -11.34 -4.05 -10.43
CA THR A 22 -12.73 -4.43 -10.19
C THR A 22 -12.86 -5.46 -9.07
N GLY A 23 -12.00 -6.47 -9.07
CA GLY A 23 -11.97 -7.51 -8.04
C GLY A 23 -11.72 -6.92 -6.65
N LEU A 24 -10.80 -5.96 -6.52
CA LEU A 24 -10.52 -5.28 -5.25
C LEU A 24 -11.69 -4.40 -4.80
N VAL A 25 -12.36 -3.69 -5.72
CA VAL A 25 -13.58 -2.93 -5.39
C VAL A 25 -14.66 -3.86 -4.86
N LEU A 26 -14.96 -4.95 -5.57
CA LEU A 26 -16.00 -5.91 -5.16
C LEU A 26 -15.65 -6.64 -3.85
N ALA A 27 -14.42 -7.08 -3.69
CA ALA A 27 -13.97 -7.74 -2.47
C ALA A 27 -13.98 -6.80 -1.26
N ASN A 28 -13.60 -5.51 -1.43
CA ASN A 28 -13.74 -4.50 -0.40
C ASN A 28 -15.21 -4.29 -0.01
N GLU A 29 -16.13 -4.20 -0.99
CA GLU A 29 -17.56 -4.08 -0.71
C GLU A 29 -18.09 -5.29 0.06
N PHE A 30 -17.73 -6.51 -0.34
CA PHE A 30 -18.09 -7.72 0.39
C PHE A 30 -17.57 -7.69 1.84
N ALA A 31 -16.29 -7.35 2.03
CA ALA A 31 -15.65 -7.33 3.35
C ALA A 31 -16.21 -6.24 4.28
N ARG A 32 -16.57 -5.05 3.75
CA ARG A 32 -17.03 -3.92 4.56
C ARG A 32 -18.52 -3.93 4.84
N CYS A 33 -19.35 -4.32 3.85
CA CYS A 33 -20.80 -4.19 3.93
C CYS A 33 -21.46 -5.16 4.91
N THR A 34 -20.81 -6.28 5.24
CA THR A 34 -21.35 -7.27 6.15
C THR A 34 -20.34 -7.67 7.22
N LYS A 35 -20.83 -7.93 8.43
CA LYS A 35 -19.99 -8.44 9.53
C LYS A 35 -19.37 -9.79 9.18
N THR A 36 -20.14 -10.67 8.54
CA THR A 36 -19.69 -11.99 8.09
C THR A 36 -18.59 -11.87 7.03
N GLY A 37 -18.76 -10.97 6.04
CA GLY A 37 -17.75 -10.73 5.02
C GLY A 37 -16.43 -10.25 5.63
N GLY A 38 -16.47 -9.31 6.58
CA GLY A 38 -15.29 -8.86 7.31
C GLY A 38 -14.61 -9.98 8.11
N ILE A 39 -15.38 -10.81 8.81
CA ILE A 39 -14.86 -11.98 9.57
C ILE A 39 -14.20 -12.99 8.62
N ILE A 40 -14.83 -13.31 7.50
CA ILE A 40 -14.27 -14.24 6.51
C ILE A 40 -12.95 -13.66 5.96
N CYS A 41 -12.95 -12.41 5.49
CA CYS A 41 -11.80 -11.82 4.83
C CYS A 41 -10.62 -11.52 5.77
N PHE A 42 -10.88 -11.13 7.03
CA PHE A 42 -9.81 -10.61 7.90
C PHE A 42 -9.55 -11.45 9.16
N LEU A 43 -10.31 -12.51 9.41
CA LEU A 43 -10.04 -13.47 10.47
C LEU A 43 -9.87 -14.89 9.92
N VAL A 44 -10.89 -15.43 9.23
CA VAL A 44 -10.87 -16.83 8.78
C VAL A 44 -9.78 -17.06 7.72
N LEU A 45 -9.79 -16.23 6.67
CA LEU A 45 -8.84 -16.38 5.56
C LEU A 45 -7.39 -16.18 6.00
N PRO A 46 -7.01 -15.12 6.76
CA PRO A 46 -5.63 -14.97 7.26
C PRO A 46 -5.18 -16.11 8.17
N VAL A 47 -6.08 -16.67 9.02
CA VAL A 47 -5.74 -17.82 9.85
C VAL A 47 -5.47 -19.05 8.99
N ALA A 48 -6.32 -19.34 7.99
CA ALA A 48 -6.11 -20.44 7.06
C ALA A 48 -4.79 -20.30 6.28
N LEU A 49 -4.49 -19.08 5.79
CA LEU A 49 -3.23 -18.80 5.10
C LEU A 49 -2.02 -18.90 6.03
N THR A 50 -2.15 -18.50 7.30
CA THR A 50 -1.07 -18.67 8.28
C THR A 50 -0.74 -20.15 8.49
N VAL A 51 -1.76 -21.02 8.60
CA VAL A 51 -1.56 -22.48 8.68
C VAL A 51 -0.87 -23.00 7.41
N TYR A 52 -1.29 -22.55 6.23
CA TYR A 52 -0.67 -22.89 4.94
C TYR A 52 0.81 -22.47 4.89
N PHE A 53 1.14 -21.23 5.28
CA PHE A 53 2.53 -20.73 5.30
C PHE A 53 3.41 -21.50 6.30
N ILE A 54 2.87 -21.83 7.48
CA ILE A 54 3.58 -22.65 8.46
C ILE A 54 3.84 -24.05 7.91
N ALA A 55 2.84 -24.68 7.26
CA ALA A 55 3.00 -26.00 6.65
C ALA A 55 4.10 -26.00 5.58
N ILE A 56 4.13 -24.99 4.69
CA ILE A 56 5.18 -24.82 3.69
C ILE A 56 6.55 -24.66 4.36
N ALA A 57 6.67 -23.79 5.37
CA ALA A 57 7.92 -23.53 6.05
C ALA A 57 8.48 -24.80 6.76
N ILE A 58 7.61 -25.58 7.38
CA ILE A 58 7.98 -26.86 8.00
C ILE A 58 8.38 -27.88 6.94
N GLY A 59 7.60 -28.02 5.87
CA GLY A 59 7.90 -28.94 4.77
C GLY A 59 9.23 -28.61 4.08
N ALA A 60 9.50 -27.33 3.82
CA ALA A 60 10.76 -26.89 3.22
C ALA A 60 11.96 -27.16 4.13
N ARG A 61 11.85 -26.93 5.43
CA ARG A 61 12.88 -27.28 6.42
C ARG A 61 13.14 -28.79 6.49
N ALA A 62 12.11 -29.61 6.26
CA ALA A 62 12.21 -31.05 6.20
C ALA A 62 12.72 -31.58 4.83
N GLY A 63 13.00 -30.70 3.87
CA GLY A 63 13.46 -31.07 2.53
C GLY A 63 12.38 -31.66 1.62
N ALA A 64 11.09 -31.41 1.93
CA ALA A 64 9.98 -31.93 1.14
C ALA A 64 9.86 -31.18 -0.19
N GLU A 65 9.93 -31.91 -1.32
CA GLU A 65 9.89 -31.31 -2.68
C GLU A 65 8.65 -30.45 -2.95
N TRP A 66 7.47 -30.86 -2.44
CA TRP A 66 6.23 -30.09 -2.61
C TRP A 66 6.29 -28.70 -1.97
N ALA A 67 7.07 -28.55 -0.89
CA ALA A 67 7.23 -27.26 -0.19
C ALA A 67 8.35 -26.44 -0.82
N LEU A 68 9.47 -27.08 -1.18
CA LEU A 68 10.59 -26.41 -1.84
C LEU A 68 10.22 -25.83 -3.22
N ASN A 69 9.35 -26.53 -3.97
CA ASN A 69 8.86 -26.10 -5.27
C ASN A 69 7.58 -25.25 -5.20
N ASN A 70 7.11 -24.91 -3.99
CA ASN A 70 5.92 -24.10 -3.83
C ASN A 70 6.19 -22.63 -4.20
N GLN A 71 5.32 -22.03 -5.01
CA GLN A 71 5.48 -20.64 -5.49
C GLN A 71 5.54 -19.62 -4.36
N THR A 72 4.78 -19.79 -3.29
CA THR A 72 4.85 -18.93 -2.11
C THR A 72 6.23 -18.99 -1.47
N TYR A 73 6.80 -20.18 -1.32
CA TYR A 73 8.13 -20.37 -0.73
C TYR A 73 9.24 -19.77 -1.59
N THR A 74 9.17 -19.96 -2.89
CA THR A 74 10.22 -19.54 -3.82
C THR A 74 10.22 -18.05 -4.13
N ASN A 75 9.03 -17.40 -4.11
CA ASN A 75 8.91 -16.01 -4.57
C ASN A 75 8.44 -15.03 -3.48
N MET A 76 7.78 -15.50 -2.41
CA MET A 76 7.12 -14.62 -1.43
C MET A 76 7.50 -14.92 0.02
N ASN A 77 8.62 -15.60 0.27
CA ASN A 77 9.05 -16.03 1.60
C ASN A 77 9.97 -15.01 2.30
N SER A 78 9.83 -13.72 2.00
CA SER A 78 10.57 -12.66 2.69
C SER A 78 9.83 -12.14 3.92
N TRP A 79 10.58 -11.60 4.88
CA TRP A 79 10.01 -10.95 6.07
C TRP A 79 9.09 -9.78 5.71
N PHE A 80 9.42 -9.07 4.64
CA PHE A 80 8.68 -7.90 4.17
C PHE A 80 7.25 -8.24 3.76
N HIS A 81 7.05 -9.32 2.98
CA HIS A 81 5.72 -9.75 2.54
C HIS A 81 4.84 -10.14 3.73
N TYR A 82 5.39 -10.90 4.69
CA TYR A 82 4.65 -11.24 5.91
C TYR A 82 4.34 -10.01 6.77
N ALA A 83 5.31 -9.10 6.94
CA ALA A 83 5.09 -7.85 7.69
C ALA A 83 3.97 -7.01 7.07
N LYS A 84 3.94 -6.85 5.74
CA LYS A 84 2.86 -6.13 5.03
C LYS A 84 1.51 -6.81 5.18
N LEU A 85 1.43 -8.13 4.99
CA LEU A 85 0.20 -8.89 5.14
C LEU A 85 -0.39 -8.74 6.55
N TYR A 86 0.42 -9.01 7.59
CA TYR A 86 -0.08 -9.01 8.95
C TYR A 86 -0.34 -7.61 9.50
N ALA A 87 0.45 -6.61 9.12
CA ALA A 87 0.17 -5.21 9.47
C ALA A 87 -1.15 -4.72 8.85
N ALA A 88 -1.39 -5.03 7.57
CA ALA A 88 -2.65 -4.68 6.90
C ALA A 88 -3.84 -5.42 7.54
N THR A 89 -3.70 -6.73 7.81
CA THR A 89 -4.74 -7.55 8.45
C THR A 89 -5.05 -7.06 9.86
N ALA A 90 -4.03 -6.73 10.66
CA ALA A 90 -4.22 -6.14 11.99
C ALA A 90 -4.96 -4.79 11.91
N GLY A 91 -4.66 -3.98 10.90
CA GLY A 91 -5.41 -2.77 10.60
C GLY A 91 -6.89 -3.03 10.36
N CYS A 92 -7.21 -3.97 9.47
CA CYS A 92 -8.59 -4.35 9.16
C CYS A 92 -9.34 -4.85 10.40
N ILE A 93 -8.71 -5.69 11.23
CA ILE A 93 -9.29 -6.19 12.50
C ILE A 93 -9.58 -5.02 13.46
N GLY A 94 -8.61 -4.12 13.66
CA GLY A 94 -8.80 -2.95 14.51
C GLY A 94 -9.91 -2.01 14.02
N PHE A 95 -10.07 -1.85 12.70
CA PHE A 95 -11.16 -1.07 12.11
C PHE A 95 -12.51 -1.76 12.30
N MET A 96 -12.56 -3.10 12.22
CA MET A 96 -13.76 -3.86 12.59
C MET A 96 -14.09 -3.71 14.09
N MET A 97 -13.09 -3.72 14.96
CA MET A 97 -13.28 -3.48 16.40
C MET A 97 -13.89 -2.10 16.67
N LEU A 98 -13.44 -1.08 15.97
CA LEU A 98 -13.97 0.29 16.09
C LEU A 98 -15.42 0.36 15.58
N LYS A 99 -15.69 -0.09 14.34
CA LYS A 99 -17.01 0.07 13.72
C LYS A 99 -18.10 -0.80 14.39
N TYR A 100 -17.74 -1.99 14.88
CA TYR A 100 -18.67 -2.87 15.58
C TYR A 100 -18.63 -2.72 17.10
N LYS A 101 -17.80 -1.83 17.62
CA LYS A 101 -17.60 -1.61 19.06
C LYS A 101 -17.25 -2.89 19.81
N TRP A 102 -16.31 -3.68 19.28
CA TRP A 102 -15.87 -4.93 19.92
C TRP A 102 -14.77 -4.67 20.95
N SER A 103 -14.89 -5.29 22.13
CA SER A 103 -13.87 -5.25 23.17
C SER A 103 -13.33 -3.83 23.41
N ILE A 104 -12.02 -3.62 23.28
CA ILE A 104 -11.33 -2.32 23.41
C ILE A 104 -11.74 -1.29 22.34
N GLY A 105 -12.32 -1.72 21.21
CA GLY A 105 -12.86 -0.84 20.17
C GLY A 105 -14.00 0.08 20.64
N LYS A 106 -14.53 -0.12 21.87
CA LYS A 106 -15.49 0.77 22.53
C LYS A 106 -14.84 1.97 23.21
N THR A 107 -13.53 1.91 23.45
CA THR A 107 -12.82 2.88 24.27
C THR A 107 -12.31 4.06 23.46
N GLU A 108 -12.36 5.26 24.03
CA GLU A 108 -11.91 6.47 23.33
C GLU A 108 -10.42 6.42 22.96
N TRP A 109 -9.57 5.86 23.83
CA TRP A 109 -8.15 5.76 23.54
C TRP A 109 -7.83 4.90 22.32
N PHE A 110 -8.66 3.89 22.01
CA PHE A 110 -8.43 3.02 20.86
C PHE A 110 -8.70 3.71 19.51
N LYS A 111 -9.37 4.86 19.49
CA LYS A 111 -9.57 5.66 18.27
C LYS A 111 -8.26 6.12 17.62
N VAL A 112 -7.15 6.18 18.37
CA VAL A 112 -5.83 6.49 17.80
C VAL A 112 -5.21 5.34 17.02
N PHE A 113 -5.76 4.13 17.15
CA PHE A 113 -5.21 2.93 16.49
C PHE A 113 -5.11 3.05 14.95
N PRO A 114 -6.10 3.61 14.21
CA PRO A 114 -5.97 3.83 12.77
C PRO A 114 -4.74 4.66 12.40
N PHE A 115 -4.47 5.73 13.13
CA PHE A 115 -3.25 6.51 12.93
C PHE A 115 -1.98 5.66 13.13
N ALA A 116 -1.89 4.94 14.24
CA ALA A 116 -0.71 4.15 14.59
C ALA A 116 -0.42 3.07 13.53
N ILE A 117 -1.44 2.31 13.12
CA ILE A 117 -1.24 1.21 12.16
C ILE A 117 -0.93 1.71 10.75
N VAL A 118 -1.50 2.84 10.32
CA VAL A 118 -1.18 3.46 9.03
C VAL A 118 0.24 4.02 9.07
N ALA A 119 0.65 4.70 10.15
CA ALA A 119 2.03 5.19 10.32
C ALA A 119 3.05 4.05 10.28
N ILE A 120 2.80 2.91 10.94
CA ILE A 120 3.66 1.73 10.88
C ILE A 120 3.78 1.22 9.44
N ASN A 121 2.67 1.10 8.70
CA ASN A 121 2.70 0.67 7.29
C ASN A 121 3.48 1.63 6.40
N ILE A 122 3.40 2.94 6.65
CA ILE A 122 4.20 3.95 5.95
C ILE A 122 5.68 3.78 6.29
N LEU A 123 6.04 3.60 7.57
CA LEU A 123 7.43 3.45 8.00
C LEU A 123 8.10 2.18 7.42
N ILE A 124 7.35 1.08 7.26
CA ILE A 124 7.87 -0.13 6.58
C ILE A 124 8.26 0.21 5.13
N ALA A 125 7.47 1.00 4.41
CA ALA A 125 7.77 1.41 3.05
C ALA A 125 8.92 2.43 2.99
N VAL A 126 8.98 3.37 3.93
CA VAL A 126 10.10 4.32 4.08
C VAL A 126 11.42 3.60 4.32
N ALA A 127 11.41 2.54 5.14
CA ALA A 127 12.59 1.71 5.38
C ALA A 127 13.09 1.04 4.09
N SER A 128 12.19 0.50 3.26
CA SER A 128 12.54 -0.07 1.95
C SER A 128 13.13 0.97 0.99
N ASP A 129 12.59 2.18 0.96
CA ASP A 129 13.16 3.26 0.14
C ASP A 129 14.59 3.59 0.59
N PHE A 130 14.81 3.76 1.91
CA PHE A 130 16.14 4.05 2.45
C PHE A 130 17.14 2.90 2.23
N GLU A 131 16.69 1.65 2.39
CA GLU A 131 17.48 0.46 2.06
C GLU A 131 17.93 0.50 0.58
N SER A 132 17.01 0.75 -0.34
CA SER A 132 17.31 0.83 -1.77
C SER A 132 18.30 1.96 -2.09
N ALA A 133 18.16 3.13 -1.44
CA ALA A 133 19.09 4.25 -1.60
C ALA A 133 20.51 3.88 -1.14
N ILE A 134 20.64 3.21 0.00
CA ILE A 134 21.93 2.82 0.60
C ILE A 134 22.61 1.77 -0.28
N HIS A 135 21.90 0.70 -0.66
CA HIS A 135 22.45 -0.35 -1.49
C HIS A 135 22.79 0.13 -2.91
N GLY A 136 21.97 1.02 -3.50
CA GLY A 136 22.28 1.64 -4.78
C GLY A 136 23.51 2.55 -4.73
N ALA A 137 23.76 3.23 -3.61
CA ALA A 137 24.97 4.01 -3.41
C ALA A 137 26.21 3.13 -3.22
N ALA A 138 26.09 1.99 -2.55
CA ALA A 138 27.14 0.99 -2.40
C ALA A 138 27.49 0.36 -3.77
N ALA A 139 26.48 -0.07 -4.52
CA ALA A 139 26.66 -0.63 -5.87
C ALA A 139 27.34 0.35 -6.83
N LEU A 140 27.03 1.64 -6.75
CA LEU A 140 27.70 2.65 -7.56
C LEU A 140 29.21 2.72 -7.29
N LYS A 141 29.64 2.54 -6.04
CA LYS A 141 31.07 2.54 -5.69
C LYS A 141 31.80 1.29 -6.15
N GLU A 142 31.09 0.14 -6.12
CA GLU A 142 31.68 -1.16 -6.41
C GLU A 142 31.66 -1.50 -7.91
N PHE A 143 30.52 -1.24 -8.58
CA PHE A 143 30.27 -1.69 -9.95
C PHE A 143 30.14 -0.54 -10.97
N GLY A 144 30.10 0.70 -10.52
CA GLY A 144 29.93 1.87 -11.40
C GLY A 144 28.48 2.15 -11.82
N ASP A 145 27.53 1.34 -11.38
CA ASP A 145 26.09 1.54 -11.57
C ASP A 145 25.33 1.36 -10.25
N ARG A 146 24.01 1.62 -10.24
CA ARG A 146 23.18 1.62 -9.03
C ARG A 146 22.30 0.36 -8.88
N TRP A 147 22.51 -0.66 -9.71
CA TRP A 147 21.77 -1.91 -9.61
C TRP A 147 22.21 -2.72 -8.40
N TRP A 148 21.25 -3.16 -7.60
CA TRP A 148 21.47 -4.07 -6.49
C TRP A 148 20.36 -5.13 -6.45
N LEU A 149 20.69 -6.34 -6.03
CA LEU A 149 19.75 -7.45 -5.94
C LEU A 149 19.14 -7.45 -4.54
N SER A 150 17.81 -7.30 -4.46
CA SER A 150 17.08 -7.35 -3.19
C SER A 150 17.04 -8.77 -2.62
N SER A 151 16.67 -8.88 -1.34
CA SER A 151 16.43 -10.19 -0.68
C SER A 151 15.32 -11.02 -1.33
N GLU A 152 14.54 -10.41 -2.20
CA GLU A 152 13.43 -11.01 -2.96
C GLU A 152 13.84 -11.43 -4.38
N ASN A 153 15.14 -11.43 -4.67
CA ASN A 153 15.70 -11.74 -6.00
C ASN A 153 15.19 -10.80 -7.11
N VAL A 154 14.93 -9.54 -6.77
CA VAL A 154 14.54 -8.51 -7.73
C VAL A 154 15.65 -7.47 -7.83
N TRP A 155 16.09 -7.17 -9.06
CA TRP A 155 17.02 -6.07 -9.31
C TRP A 155 16.33 -4.72 -9.11
N LEU A 156 16.91 -3.90 -8.24
CA LEU A 156 16.43 -2.55 -7.95
C LEU A 156 17.51 -1.52 -8.34
N TYR A 157 17.08 -0.38 -8.84
CA TYR A 157 17.96 0.74 -9.20
C TYR A 157 17.83 1.83 -8.15
N GLY A 158 18.66 1.78 -7.09
CA GLY A 158 18.60 2.68 -5.94
C GLY A 158 19.30 4.02 -6.18
N GLY A 159 18.69 5.10 -5.69
CA GLY A 159 19.27 6.43 -5.89
C GLY A 159 18.72 7.51 -4.96
N TRP A 160 18.99 8.79 -5.28
CA TRP A 160 18.53 9.94 -4.52
C TRP A 160 17.00 10.04 -4.46
N TRP A 161 16.28 9.55 -5.48
CA TRP A 161 14.80 9.50 -5.51
C TRP A 161 14.23 8.69 -4.36
N ASN A 162 14.86 7.61 -3.95
CA ASN A 162 14.46 6.84 -2.79
C ASN A 162 14.58 7.65 -1.49
N TRP A 163 15.65 8.45 -1.31
CA TRP A 163 15.75 9.37 -0.17
C TRP A 163 14.61 10.39 -0.18
N VAL A 164 14.34 10.98 -1.34
CA VAL A 164 13.27 11.98 -1.51
C VAL A 164 11.90 11.38 -1.21
N ASN A 165 11.63 10.17 -1.71
CA ASN A 165 10.35 9.50 -1.46
C ASN A 165 10.21 9.01 -0.02
N GLY A 166 11.27 8.51 0.59
CA GLY A 166 11.28 8.16 2.02
C GLY A 166 10.96 9.37 2.91
N ILE A 167 11.55 10.55 2.61
CA ILE A 167 11.21 11.81 3.28
C ILE A 167 9.75 12.19 3.03
N ALA A 168 9.25 12.04 1.80
CA ALA A 168 7.83 12.28 1.49
C ALA A 168 6.90 11.39 2.33
N GLY A 169 7.26 10.11 2.56
CA GLY A 169 6.54 9.20 3.44
C GLY A 169 6.52 9.66 4.90
N ILE A 170 7.65 10.15 5.42
CA ILE A 170 7.69 10.74 6.77
C ILE A 170 6.79 11.97 6.86
N VAL A 171 6.84 12.87 5.86
CA VAL A 171 5.95 14.05 5.80
C VAL A 171 4.49 13.63 5.71
N ASN A 172 4.17 12.55 4.98
CA ASN A 172 2.80 12.01 4.85
C ASN A 172 2.22 11.57 6.21
N ILE A 173 3.04 11.01 7.11
CA ILE A 173 2.60 10.68 8.48
C ILE A 173 2.11 11.93 9.20
N PHE A 174 2.80 13.06 9.06
CA PHE A 174 2.39 14.34 9.66
C PHE A 174 1.20 14.99 8.94
N CYS A 175 0.82 14.52 7.76
CA CYS A 175 -0.40 14.95 7.08
C CYS A 175 -1.67 14.25 7.59
N MET A 176 -1.56 13.21 8.43
CA MET A 176 -2.72 12.61 9.09
C MET A 176 -3.20 13.51 10.23
N THR A 177 -4.44 13.98 10.16
CA THR A 177 -5.04 14.91 11.12
C THR A 177 -6.15 14.25 11.94
N ALA A 178 -6.59 14.88 13.03
CA ALA A 178 -7.70 14.43 13.88
C ALA A 178 -7.62 12.94 14.26
N TRP A 179 -6.56 12.50 14.93
CA TRP A 179 -6.30 11.08 15.21
C TRP A 179 -7.39 10.39 16.03
N TRP A 180 -8.20 11.16 16.77
CA TRP A 180 -9.36 10.67 17.51
C TRP A 180 -10.69 10.94 16.78
N GLY A 181 -10.67 11.62 15.63
CA GLY A 181 -11.85 11.89 14.78
C GLY A 181 -12.31 10.65 14.00
N ILE A 182 -12.46 9.53 14.71
CA ILE A 182 -12.87 8.26 14.15
C ILE A 182 -14.31 7.96 14.57
N TYR A 183 -15.13 7.63 13.57
CA TYR A 183 -16.55 7.39 13.73
C TYR A 183 -16.97 6.05 13.15
N SER A 184 -18.10 5.53 13.62
CA SER A 184 -18.79 4.40 12.96
C SER A 184 -19.95 4.96 12.15
N SER A 185 -20.15 4.47 10.93
CA SER A 185 -21.35 4.82 10.17
C SER A 185 -22.62 4.32 10.85
N LYS A 186 -23.78 4.98 10.61
CA LYS A 186 -25.10 4.62 11.16
C LYS A 186 -25.46 3.16 10.91
N ASP A 187 -25.12 2.65 9.72
CA ASP A 187 -25.37 1.28 9.31
C ASP A 187 -24.27 0.29 9.74
N GLN A 188 -23.27 0.75 10.49
CA GLN A 188 -22.11 -0.01 10.97
C GLN A 188 -21.28 -0.71 9.87
N LYS A 189 -21.42 -0.29 8.62
CA LYS A 189 -20.61 -0.84 7.52
C LYS A 189 -19.21 -0.28 7.50
N ASP A 190 -19.01 0.94 8.00
CA ASP A 190 -17.77 1.67 7.85
C ASP A 190 -17.21 2.23 9.14
N MET A 191 -15.87 2.15 9.26
CA MET A 191 -15.09 3.05 10.08
C MET A 191 -14.80 4.30 9.25
N LEU A 192 -15.24 5.45 9.71
CA LEU A 192 -15.08 6.72 9.02
C LEU A 192 -13.99 7.57 9.70
N TRP A 193 -13.12 8.17 8.88
CA TRP A 193 -12.16 9.17 9.29
C TRP A 193 -12.33 10.42 8.43
N PRO A 194 -13.31 11.30 8.73
CA PRO A 194 -13.75 12.38 7.86
C PRO A 194 -12.68 13.40 7.51
N ASP A 195 -11.72 13.64 8.42
CA ASP A 195 -10.65 14.62 8.21
C ASP A 195 -9.59 14.15 7.18
N MET A 196 -9.58 12.85 6.80
CA MET A 196 -8.79 12.31 5.69
C MET A 196 -9.48 12.60 4.35
N THR A 197 -9.50 13.87 3.99
CA THR A 197 -10.11 14.39 2.77
C THR A 197 -9.24 14.10 1.53
N TRP A 198 -9.71 14.52 0.35
CA TRP A 198 -8.98 14.37 -0.92
C TRP A 198 -7.53 14.89 -0.85
N CYS A 199 -7.25 15.88 0.01
CA CYS A 199 -5.90 16.40 0.21
C CYS A 199 -4.94 15.31 0.70
N TYR A 200 -5.34 14.59 1.76
CA TYR A 200 -4.54 13.49 2.29
C TYR A 200 -4.45 12.33 1.30
N ILE A 201 -5.59 11.96 0.68
CA ILE A 201 -5.66 10.87 -0.29
C ILE A 201 -4.67 11.08 -1.44
N LEU A 202 -4.66 12.28 -2.02
CA LEU A 202 -3.74 12.63 -3.10
C LEU A 202 -2.27 12.54 -2.65
N ALA A 203 -1.95 13.08 -1.47
CA ALA A 203 -0.59 13.05 -0.92
C ALA A 203 -0.11 11.61 -0.69
N TYR A 204 -0.99 10.76 -0.14
CA TYR A 204 -0.69 9.35 0.11
C TYR A 204 -0.56 8.56 -1.19
N ASP A 205 -1.49 8.72 -2.13
CA ASP A 205 -1.49 7.96 -3.40
C ASP A 205 -0.23 8.26 -4.21
N LEU A 206 0.20 9.52 -4.31
CA LEU A 206 1.44 9.90 -5.01
C LEU A 206 2.69 9.33 -4.32
N TRP A 207 2.78 9.46 -3.00
CA TRP A 207 3.89 8.91 -2.25
C TRP A 207 3.96 7.37 -2.36
N ASN A 208 2.84 6.68 -2.18
CA ASN A 208 2.80 5.23 -2.20
C ASN A 208 2.98 4.65 -3.61
N PHE A 209 2.50 5.35 -4.64
CA PHE A 209 2.80 5.01 -6.04
C PHE A 209 4.31 5.00 -6.28
N GLU A 210 5.00 6.08 -5.89
CA GLU A 210 6.44 6.18 -6.08
C GLU A 210 7.21 5.12 -5.28
N TYR A 211 6.81 4.84 -4.03
CA TYR A 211 7.37 3.76 -3.25
C TYR A 211 7.32 2.42 -4.00
N THR A 212 6.15 2.07 -4.55
CA THR A 212 6.02 0.82 -5.30
C THR A 212 6.79 0.84 -6.62
N TYR A 213 6.89 2.01 -7.25
CA TYR A 213 7.65 2.21 -8.48
C TYR A 213 9.16 2.01 -8.26
N ASN A 214 9.68 2.46 -7.13
CA ASN A 214 11.07 2.35 -6.73
C ASN A 214 11.46 0.96 -6.22
N CYS A 215 10.63 0.38 -5.34
CA CYS A 215 11.00 -0.76 -4.52
C CYS A 215 10.27 -2.05 -4.90
N LEU A 216 9.21 -1.97 -5.70
CA LEU A 216 8.39 -3.11 -6.13
C LEU A 216 8.08 -3.02 -7.63
N PRO A 217 9.08 -2.97 -8.51
CA PRO A 217 8.88 -2.63 -9.93
C PRO A 217 8.03 -3.65 -10.70
N THR A 218 8.03 -4.92 -10.32
CA THR A 218 7.17 -5.96 -10.91
C THR A 218 5.75 -5.93 -10.37
N HIS A 219 5.55 -5.34 -9.19
CA HIS A 219 4.26 -5.27 -8.50
C HIS A 219 3.58 -3.92 -8.68
N SER A 220 4.29 -2.91 -9.16
CA SER A 220 3.83 -1.52 -9.18
C SER A 220 2.58 -1.31 -10.05
N TRP A 221 2.39 -2.12 -11.11
CA TRP A 221 1.18 -2.09 -11.95
C TRP A 221 -0.08 -2.39 -11.15
N TYR A 222 -0.01 -3.33 -10.21
CA TYR A 222 -1.13 -3.73 -9.36
C TYR A 222 -1.10 -3.02 -8.00
N CYS A 223 0.02 -3.07 -7.27
CA CYS A 223 0.14 -2.45 -5.95
C CYS A 223 0.19 -0.92 -5.99
N GLY A 224 0.83 -0.36 -7.02
CA GLY A 224 1.00 1.09 -7.19
C GLY A 224 -0.15 1.78 -7.90
N LEU A 225 -0.96 1.08 -8.69
CA LEU A 225 -2.09 1.67 -9.40
C LEU A 225 -3.42 1.04 -9.05
N ALA A 226 -3.68 -0.22 -9.41
CA ALA A 226 -4.99 -0.83 -9.19
C ALA A 226 -5.39 -0.80 -7.71
N LEU A 227 -4.45 -1.15 -6.83
CA LEU A 227 -4.65 -1.19 -5.39
C LEU A 227 -4.85 0.19 -4.74
N LEU A 228 -4.27 1.26 -5.28
CA LEU A 228 -4.49 2.64 -4.80
C LEU A 228 -5.77 3.25 -5.37
N LEU A 229 -6.06 2.98 -6.64
CA LEU A 229 -7.25 3.52 -7.28
C LEU A 229 -8.54 2.90 -6.77
N ALA A 230 -8.57 1.61 -6.42
CA ALA A 230 -9.78 0.96 -5.94
C ALA A 230 -10.38 1.60 -4.68
N PRO A 231 -9.65 1.85 -3.57
CA PRO A 231 -10.17 2.55 -2.40
C PRO A 231 -10.50 4.01 -2.68
N THR A 232 -9.71 4.68 -3.54
CA THR A 232 -9.93 6.07 -3.93
C THR A 232 -11.21 6.21 -4.74
N PHE A 233 -11.47 5.30 -5.67
CA PHE A 233 -12.72 5.20 -6.43
C PHE A 233 -13.92 4.97 -5.50
N ALA A 234 -13.87 3.99 -4.60
CA ALA A 234 -14.94 3.71 -3.67
C ALA A 234 -15.24 4.93 -2.77
N ASN A 235 -14.20 5.59 -2.24
CA ASN A 235 -14.37 6.81 -1.43
C ASN A 235 -14.99 7.96 -2.24
N HIS A 236 -14.61 8.11 -3.52
CA HIS A 236 -15.14 9.20 -4.35
C HIS A 236 -16.64 9.02 -4.65
N PHE A 237 -17.08 7.83 -5.01
CA PHE A 237 -18.42 7.62 -5.54
C PHE A 237 -19.47 7.29 -4.48
N TRP A 238 -19.15 6.53 -3.42
CA TRP A 238 -20.17 6.09 -2.44
C TRP A 238 -19.71 5.94 -1.00
N ASN A 239 -18.39 5.97 -0.71
CA ASN A 239 -17.89 5.70 0.64
C ASN A 239 -17.07 6.86 1.22
N LYS A 240 -17.62 8.09 1.18
CA LYS A 240 -16.97 9.28 1.73
C LYS A 240 -16.58 9.08 3.19
N GLY A 241 -15.34 9.45 3.52
CA GLY A 241 -14.73 9.30 4.84
C GLY A 241 -14.23 7.88 5.16
N GLY A 242 -14.52 6.89 4.31
CA GLY A 242 -14.09 5.50 4.48
C GLY A 242 -12.79 5.11 3.79
N TRP A 243 -12.04 6.07 3.25
CA TRP A 243 -10.86 5.78 2.42
C TRP A 243 -9.80 4.95 3.15
N ILE A 244 -9.47 5.29 4.41
CA ILE A 244 -8.47 4.55 5.21
C ILE A 244 -8.89 3.08 5.41
N GLN A 245 -10.17 2.83 5.71
CA GLN A 245 -10.69 1.46 5.79
C GLN A 245 -10.59 0.73 4.47
N ASN A 246 -11.04 1.36 3.36
CA ASN A 246 -10.98 0.77 2.03
C ASN A 246 -9.54 0.45 1.63
N ARG A 247 -8.59 1.35 1.94
CA ARG A 247 -7.16 1.18 1.64
C ARG A 247 -6.55 0.01 2.40
N ALA A 248 -6.88 -0.16 3.68
CA ALA A 248 -6.42 -1.30 4.46
C ALA A 248 -7.04 -2.62 3.98
N ASN A 249 -8.36 -2.63 3.70
CA ASN A 249 -9.06 -3.79 3.20
C ASN A 249 -8.47 -4.29 1.87
N THR A 250 -8.31 -3.39 0.89
CA THR A 250 -7.76 -3.74 -0.42
C THR A 250 -6.31 -4.19 -0.32
N LEU A 251 -5.50 -3.56 0.55
CA LEU A 251 -4.12 -3.98 0.80
C LEU A 251 -4.04 -5.39 1.37
N ALA A 252 -4.82 -5.69 2.41
CA ALA A 252 -4.82 -7.02 3.02
C ALA A 252 -5.28 -8.09 2.03
N LEU A 253 -6.35 -7.83 1.28
CA LEU A 253 -6.90 -8.74 0.27
C LEU A 253 -5.89 -9.00 -0.86
N TRP A 254 -5.22 -7.96 -1.35
CA TRP A 254 -4.19 -8.11 -2.37
C TRP A 254 -2.97 -8.86 -1.87
N CYS A 255 -2.48 -8.56 -0.67
CA CYS A 255 -1.35 -9.28 -0.08
C CYS A 255 -1.65 -10.78 0.07
N MET A 256 -2.87 -11.15 0.51
CA MET A 256 -3.27 -12.55 0.59
C MET A 256 -3.28 -13.24 -0.77
N PHE A 257 -3.83 -12.58 -1.78
CA PHE A 257 -3.84 -13.11 -3.15
C PHE A 257 -2.43 -13.26 -3.72
N ALA A 258 -1.64 -12.18 -3.67
CA ALA A 258 -0.31 -12.15 -4.26
C ALA A 258 0.66 -13.14 -3.61
N GLN A 259 0.56 -13.42 -2.31
CA GLN A 259 1.38 -14.41 -1.64
C GLN A 259 1.08 -15.85 -2.05
N VAL A 260 -0.17 -16.14 -2.45
CA VAL A 260 -0.56 -17.48 -2.91
C VAL A 260 -0.33 -17.64 -4.41
N PHE A 261 -0.50 -16.57 -5.18
CA PHE A 261 -0.38 -16.54 -6.64
C PHE A 261 0.64 -15.50 -7.12
N PRO A 262 1.91 -15.58 -6.68
CA PRO A 262 2.89 -14.55 -7.00
C PRO A 262 3.16 -14.43 -8.50
N LEU A 263 3.17 -15.53 -9.24
CA LEU A 263 3.47 -15.53 -10.67
C LEU A 263 2.45 -14.79 -11.52
N PHE A 264 1.24 -14.49 -10.97
CA PHE A 264 0.27 -13.65 -11.65
C PHE A 264 0.86 -12.26 -11.97
N GLN A 265 1.58 -11.66 -11.01
CA GLN A 265 2.19 -10.35 -11.20
C GLN A 265 3.63 -10.40 -11.70
N ASP A 266 4.39 -11.48 -11.42
CA ASP A 266 5.81 -11.53 -11.66
C ASP A 266 6.20 -12.27 -12.95
N ASN A 267 5.44 -13.30 -13.34
CA ASN A 267 5.75 -14.11 -14.49
C ASN A 267 4.51 -14.72 -15.15
N SER A 268 3.72 -13.87 -15.79
CA SER A 268 2.54 -14.27 -16.56
C SER A 268 2.30 -13.31 -17.73
N VAL A 269 1.32 -13.60 -18.57
CA VAL A 269 0.88 -12.69 -19.63
C VAL A 269 0.31 -11.37 -19.08
N PHE A 270 -0.01 -11.32 -17.78
CA PHE A 270 -0.52 -10.14 -17.06
C PHE A 270 0.59 -9.31 -16.42
N SER A 271 1.84 -9.81 -16.37
CA SER A 271 2.96 -9.14 -15.71
C SER A 271 3.36 -7.87 -16.44
N THR A 272 3.64 -6.81 -15.70
CA THR A 272 4.04 -5.51 -16.24
C THR A 272 5.16 -4.94 -15.37
N ILE A 273 6.26 -4.56 -15.99
CA ILE A 273 7.39 -3.93 -15.30
C ILE A 273 7.43 -2.42 -15.56
N THR A 274 8.13 -1.70 -14.68
CA THR A 274 8.37 -0.27 -14.85
C THR A 274 9.35 0.02 -15.97
N SER A 275 9.31 1.23 -16.52
CA SER A 275 10.25 1.68 -17.56
C SER A 275 11.67 1.98 -17.03
N VAL A 276 11.92 1.76 -15.75
CA VAL A 276 13.28 1.83 -15.17
C VAL A 276 14.21 0.82 -15.84
N TYR A 277 13.71 -0.34 -16.22
CA TYR A 277 14.43 -1.36 -16.97
C TYR A 277 14.50 -0.96 -18.45
N ALA A 278 15.51 -0.18 -18.81
CA ALA A 278 15.63 0.39 -20.16
C ALA A 278 15.87 -0.66 -21.26
N ASP A 279 16.39 -1.81 -20.89
CA ASP A 279 16.59 -2.98 -21.78
C ASP A 279 15.31 -3.82 -21.98
N GLY A 280 14.22 -3.46 -21.32
CA GLY A 280 12.92 -4.12 -21.49
C GLY A 280 12.81 -5.50 -20.84
N PHE A 281 13.80 -5.91 -20.05
CA PHE A 281 13.87 -7.24 -19.51
C PHE A 281 14.33 -7.26 -18.05
N MET A 282 13.71 -8.12 -17.23
CA MET A 282 14.10 -8.35 -15.86
C MET A 282 14.30 -9.85 -15.60
N ASN A 283 15.55 -10.23 -15.31
CA ASN A 283 15.92 -11.58 -14.91
C ASN A 283 16.78 -11.50 -13.64
N PRO A 284 16.39 -12.13 -12.52
CA PRO A 284 17.19 -12.08 -11.29
C PRO A 284 18.59 -12.69 -11.44
N ALA A 285 18.79 -13.62 -12.37
CA ALA A 285 20.08 -14.25 -12.63
C ALA A 285 21.04 -13.37 -13.47
N VAL A 286 20.53 -12.28 -14.07
CA VAL A 286 21.32 -11.42 -14.98
C VAL A 286 21.24 -9.97 -14.49
N ARG A 287 22.40 -9.39 -14.18
CA ARG A 287 22.47 -7.97 -13.81
C ARG A 287 22.04 -7.10 -15.00
N PRO A 288 21.06 -6.17 -14.80
CA PRO A 288 20.68 -5.23 -15.85
C PRO A 288 21.84 -4.32 -16.26
N THR A 289 21.93 -3.98 -17.54
CA THR A 289 23.04 -3.19 -18.09
C THR A 289 22.68 -1.71 -18.27
N ALA A 290 21.38 -1.39 -18.31
CA ALA A 290 20.89 -0.04 -18.51
C ALA A 290 19.67 0.26 -17.65
N ALA A 291 19.56 1.53 -17.20
CA ALA A 291 18.43 2.01 -16.41
C ALA A 291 17.90 3.33 -16.96
N ASN A 292 16.60 3.55 -16.82
CA ASN A 292 15.96 4.84 -17.06
C ASN A 292 15.30 5.36 -15.76
N PRO A 293 16.04 6.07 -14.90
CA PRO A 293 15.53 6.57 -13.63
C PRO A 293 14.70 7.85 -13.73
N THR A 294 14.43 8.36 -14.93
CA THR A 294 13.74 9.65 -15.12
C THR A 294 12.39 9.69 -14.40
N ALA A 295 11.60 8.63 -14.53
CA ALA A 295 10.29 8.57 -13.87
C ALA A 295 10.42 8.54 -12.34
N GLN A 296 11.35 7.76 -11.79
CA GLN A 296 11.67 7.72 -10.37
C GLN A 296 12.01 9.11 -9.82
N GLY A 297 12.89 9.84 -10.52
CA GLY A 297 13.29 11.18 -10.12
C GLY A 297 12.14 12.20 -10.18
N VAL A 298 11.34 12.18 -11.23
CA VAL A 298 10.23 13.13 -11.40
C VAL A 298 9.12 12.85 -10.38
N VAL A 299 8.69 11.59 -10.26
CA VAL A 299 7.56 11.26 -9.40
C VAL A 299 7.92 11.43 -7.92
N SER A 300 9.16 11.13 -7.51
CA SER A 300 9.60 11.35 -6.11
C SER A 300 9.59 12.84 -5.74
N ILE A 301 10.03 13.73 -6.65
CA ILE A 301 9.94 15.16 -6.41
C ILE A 301 8.48 15.61 -6.31
N VAL A 302 7.61 15.16 -7.22
CA VAL A 302 6.17 15.49 -7.18
C VAL A 302 5.54 15.00 -5.89
N ALA A 303 5.83 13.77 -5.47
CA ALA A 303 5.34 13.21 -4.22
C ALA A 303 5.77 14.04 -3.00
N LEU A 304 7.05 14.42 -2.92
CA LEU A 304 7.55 15.27 -1.83
C LEU A 304 6.89 16.65 -1.84
N VAL A 305 6.85 17.32 -3.00
CA VAL A 305 6.28 18.67 -3.13
C VAL A 305 4.81 18.66 -2.71
N VAL A 306 4.01 17.71 -3.19
CA VAL A 306 2.59 17.60 -2.81
C VAL A 306 2.44 17.36 -1.31
N ASN A 307 3.20 16.44 -0.72
CA ASN A 307 3.15 16.17 0.72
C ASN A 307 3.52 17.41 1.55
N VAL A 308 4.55 18.16 1.15
CA VAL A 308 4.97 19.41 1.83
C VAL A 308 3.89 20.49 1.70
N VAL A 309 3.27 20.66 0.53
CA VAL A 309 2.19 21.63 0.30
C VAL A 309 0.96 21.27 1.15
N ILE A 310 0.61 19.99 1.25
CA ILE A 310 -0.50 19.54 2.10
C ILE A 310 -0.18 19.78 3.58
N LEU A 311 1.02 19.46 4.05
CA LEU A 311 1.44 19.75 5.42
C LEU A 311 1.42 21.27 5.72
N ALA A 312 1.91 22.09 4.81
CA ALA A 312 1.86 23.54 4.95
C ALA A 312 0.39 24.06 5.02
N THR A 313 -0.49 23.45 4.22
CA THR A 313 -1.94 23.75 4.25
C THR A 313 -2.56 23.38 5.59
N ILE A 314 -2.23 22.19 6.13
CA ILE A 314 -2.66 21.75 7.46
C ILE A 314 -2.21 22.74 8.54
N ILE A 315 -0.94 23.14 8.54
CA ILE A 315 -0.39 24.10 9.50
C ILE A 315 -1.10 25.46 9.38
N LYS A 316 -1.32 25.96 8.16
CA LYS A 316 -2.03 27.22 7.91
C LYS A 316 -3.47 27.18 8.44
N ARG A 317 -4.21 26.10 8.14
CA ARG A 317 -5.59 25.89 8.61
C ARG A 317 -5.66 25.78 10.13
N ALA A 318 -4.79 24.99 10.74
CA ALA A 318 -4.69 24.80 12.18
C ALA A 318 -4.45 26.14 12.90
N LYS A 319 -3.53 26.97 12.41
CA LYS A 319 -3.27 28.32 12.93
C LYS A 319 -4.48 29.24 12.79
N ALA A 320 -5.12 29.27 11.61
CA ALA A 320 -6.29 30.11 11.34
C ALA A 320 -7.48 29.74 12.23
N GLN A 321 -7.68 28.45 12.48
CA GLN A 321 -8.77 27.94 13.32
C GLN A 321 -8.40 27.88 14.81
N LYS A 322 -7.16 28.19 15.18
CA LYS A 322 -6.61 28.04 16.56
C LYS A 322 -6.82 26.63 17.12
N LYS A 323 -6.65 25.60 16.28
CA LYS A 323 -6.83 24.18 16.60
C LYS A 323 -5.50 23.42 16.58
N ASN A 324 -5.40 22.36 17.40
CA ASN A 324 -4.36 21.37 17.23
C ASN A 324 -4.81 20.37 16.14
N PRO A 325 -4.10 20.28 14.97
CA PRO A 325 -4.55 19.48 13.83
C PRO A 325 -4.56 17.98 14.13
N TYR A 326 -3.82 17.53 15.14
CA TYR A 326 -3.74 16.09 15.49
C TYR A 326 -4.83 15.67 16.46
N LYS A 327 -5.38 16.61 17.23
CA LYS A 327 -6.43 16.35 18.21
C LYS A 327 -7.82 16.75 17.73
N GLN A 328 -7.91 17.66 16.77
CA GLN A 328 -9.14 18.31 16.35
C GLN A 328 -9.26 18.30 14.83
N GLU A 329 -10.46 18.16 14.35
CA GLU A 329 -10.79 18.23 12.93
C GLU A 329 -10.61 19.66 12.39
N ILE A 330 -9.91 19.77 11.26
CA ILE A 330 -9.57 21.04 10.63
C ILE A 330 -10.11 21.20 9.21
N PHE A 331 -10.72 20.15 8.65
CA PHE A 331 -11.30 20.14 7.31
C PHE A 331 -12.85 20.16 7.31
N THR A 332 -13.46 20.57 8.41
CA THR A 332 -14.93 20.56 8.63
C THR A 332 -15.73 21.38 7.61
N ASP A 333 -15.11 22.34 6.95
CA ASP A 333 -15.69 23.16 5.87
C ASP A 333 -15.66 22.49 4.49
N GLN A 334 -14.90 21.41 4.34
CA GLN A 334 -14.80 20.69 3.07
C GLN A 334 -16.05 19.83 2.81
N ARG A 335 -16.37 19.69 1.54
CA ARG A 335 -17.50 18.87 1.08
C ARG A 335 -17.36 17.42 1.52
N ASP A 336 -16.18 16.81 1.27
CA ASP A 336 -15.91 15.42 1.63
C ASP A 336 -16.11 15.14 3.13
N PHE A 337 -15.68 16.09 3.99
CA PHE A 337 -15.89 15.98 5.43
C PHE A 337 -17.38 15.98 5.77
N ARG A 338 -18.15 16.94 5.23
CA ARG A 338 -19.59 17.05 5.50
C ARG A 338 -20.35 15.81 5.03
N GLU A 339 -20.09 15.35 3.80
CA GLU A 339 -20.71 14.13 3.25
C GLU A 339 -20.35 12.89 4.10
N ALA A 340 -19.13 12.81 4.64
CA ALA A 340 -18.76 11.74 5.57
C ALA A 340 -19.53 11.82 6.88
N MET A 341 -19.72 13.03 7.45
CA MET A 341 -20.45 13.25 8.70
C MET A 341 -21.97 13.02 8.57
N GLU A 342 -22.56 13.16 7.39
CA GLU A 342 -23.96 12.77 7.14
C GLU A 342 -24.19 11.26 7.35
N ARG A 343 -23.12 10.45 7.26
CA ARG A 343 -23.15 9.00 7.45
C ARG A 343 -22.96 8.57 8.92
N VAL A 344 -22.49 9.48 9.79
CA VAL A 344 -22.36 9.32 11.25
C VAL A 344 -23.70 9.59 11.93
#